data_43f6010db85b5892ac46adfcc6b288da
#
_entry.id   43f6010db85b5892ac46adfcc6b288da
#
_cell.length_a   1.000
_cell.length_b   1.000
_cell.length_c   1.000
_cell.angle_alpha   90.00
_cell.angle_beta   90.00
_cell.angle_gamma   90.00
#
_symmetry.space_group_name_H-M   'P 1'
#
loop_
_entity.id
_entity.type
_entity.pdbx_description
1 polymer ?
#
loop_
_entity_poly.entity_id
_entity_poly.type
_entity_poly.pdbx_seq_one_letter_code
_entity_poly.pdbx_strand_id
1 'polypeptide(L)'
;MKYYLEITLLPNPVINLLTLWSKVFQQIHLGLVEMQDNQKRVPIGVSFPEYIIGEKYSVLGGKLRLFAQEETTLARLDAPKWLSRLSDYVHCTGIRSVPEKLNGYAIFQREQPKISKERLARRYASRHGIDYDSALLRYSEMAHKLIPTPFIRLKSLSSDNTFCLWIRKIAVTEPSSNTFSSYGLSATSTVPEF
;
A
#
# COMPACT_ATOMS: atom_id res chain seq x y z
N MET A 1 -13.75 -5.11 -10.82
CA MET A 1 -12.52 -4.86 -11.58
C MET A 1 -12.48 -5.84 -12.74
N LYS A 2 -12.27 -5.35 -13.97
CA LYS A 2 -12.30 -6.17 -15.19
C LYS A 2 -10.93 -6.30 -15.86
N TYR A 3 -10.06 -5.33 -15.65
CA TYR A 3 -8.74 -5.28 -16.26
C TYR A 3 -7.65 -5.12 -15.22
N TYR A 4 -6.47 -5.63 -15.53
CA TYR A 4 -5.28 -5.48 -14.70
C TYR A 4 -4.00 -5.40 -15.54
N LEU A 5 -2.96 -4.89 -14.92
CA LEU A 5 -1.58 -5.07 -15.32
C LEU A 5 -0.74 -5.50 -14.11
N GLU A 6 0.32 -6.25 -14.36
CA GLU A 6 1.22 -6.74 -13.31
C GLU A 6 2.62 -6.13 -13.49
N ILE A 7 3.18 -5.68 -12.38
CA ILE A 7 4.54 -5.19 -12.26
C ILE A 7 5.29 -6.18 -11.40
N THR A 8 6.33 -6.80 -11.97
CA THR A 8 7.23 -7.72 -11.25
C THR A 8 8.53 -6.98 -10.94
N LEU A 9 8.91 -6.96 -9.67
CA LEU A 9 10.19 -6.44 -9.21
C LEU A 9 11.25 -7.52 -9.44
N LEU A 10 12.25 -7.24 -10.27
CA LEU A 10 13.27 -8.20 -10.66
C LEU A 10 14.32 -8.35 -9.54
N PRO A 11 14.73 -9.58 -9.20
CA PRO A 11 15.83 -9.80 -8.27
C PRO A 11 17.09 -9.06 -8.72
N ASN A 12 17.73 -8.36 -7.80
CA ASN A 12 18.95 -7.62 -8.09
C ASN A 12 19.97 -7.84 -6.95
N PRO A 13 21.24 -8.15 -7.26
CA PRO A 13 22.26 -8.41 -6.24
C PRO A 13 22.69 -7.16 -5.46
N VAL A 14 22.47 -5.97 -6.02
CA VAL A 14 22.91 -4.70 -5.44
C VAL A 14 21.80 -4.00 -4.66
N ILE A 15 20.55 -4.08 -5.16
CA ILE A 15 19.40 -3.39 -4.57
C ILE A 15 18.47 -4.43 -3.93
N ASN A 16 18.29 -4.34 -2.63
CA ASN A 16 17.34 -5.22 -1.93
C ASN A 16 15.89 -4.87 -2.28
N LEU A 17 15.01 -5.85 -2.14
CA LEU A 17 13.59 -5.76 -2.49
C LEU A 17 12.87 -4.60 -1.76
N LEU A 18 13.18 -4.34 -0.50
CA LEU A 18 12.55 -3.26 0.27
C LEU A 18 12.88 -1.87 -0.30
N THR A 19 14.13 -1.67 -0.71
CA THR A 19 14.56 -0.43 -1.38
C THR A 19 13.90 -0.29 -2.74
N LEU A 20 13.78 -1.38 -3.49
CA LEU A 20 13.13 -1.38 -4.79
C LEU A 20 11.64 -1.09 -4.65
N TRP A 21 10.95 -1.68 -3.66
CA TRP A 21 9.57 -1.34 -3.32
C TRP A 21 9.36 0.16 -3.07
N SER A 22 10.27 0.77 -2.31
CA SER A 22 10.20 2.21 -2.02
C SER A 22 10.23 3.06 -3.30
N LYS A 23 11.11 2.70 -4.25
CA LYS A 23 11.26 3.43 -5.52
C LYS A 23 10.07 3.18 -6.45
N VAL A 24 9.70 1.92 -6.66
CA VAL A 24 8.60 1.53 -7.56
C VAL A 24 7.27 2.10 -7.08
N PHE A 25 6.93 1.88 -5.81
CA PHE A 25 5.64 2.31 -5.28
C PHE A 25 5.53 3.85 -5.18
N GLN A 26 6.65 4.56 -4.97
CA GLN A 26 6.68 6.02 -5.01
C GLN A 26 6.26 6.54 -6.40
N GLN A 27 6.75 5.94 -7.49
CA GLN A 27 6.39 6.34 -8.85
C GLN A 27 4.93 6.00 -9.17
N ILE A 28 4.48 4.81 -8.82
CA ILE A 28 3.08 4.42 -9.00
C ILE A 28 2.14 5.33 -8.20
N HIS A 29 2.48 5.65 -6.95
CA HIS A 29 1.71 6.59 -6.15
C HIS A 29 1.57 7.97 -6.81
N LEU A 30 2.64 8.49 -7.41
CA LEU A 30 2.61 9.76 -8.16
C LEU A 30 1.64 9.68 -9.35
N GLY A 31 1.71 8.60 -10.13
CA GLY A 31 0.77 8.37 -11.24
C GLY A 31 -0.69 8.29 -10.76
N LEU A 32 -0.93 7.62 -9.61
CA LEU A 32 -2.26 7.55 -9.02
C LEU A 32 -2.74 8.93 -8.52
N VAL A 33 -1.84 9.76 -7.98
CA VAL A 33 -2.19 11.13 -7.56
C VAL A 33 -2.65 11.98 -8.74
N GLU A 34 -2.02 11.86 -9.91
CA GLU A 34 -2.46 12.58 -11.13
C GLU A 34 -3.84 12.13 -11.63
N MET A 35 -4.29 10.94 -11.23
CA MET A 35 -5.60 10.40 -11.61
C MET A 35 -6.69 10.67 -10.57
N GLN A 36 -6.39 11.41 -9.50
CA GLN A 36 -7.37 11.70 -8.45
C GLN A 36 -8.55 12.53 -8.98
N ASP A 37 -9.74 12.19 -8.48
CA ASP A 37 -10.93 13.03 -8.60
C ASP A 37 -10.94 14.17 -7.57
N ASN A 38 -12.00 14.98 -7.60
CA ASN A 38 -12.20 16.09 -6.66
C ASN A 38 -12.32 15.65 -5.18
N GLN A 39 -12.59 14.37 -4.94
CA GLN A 39 -12.66 13.77 -3.60
C GLN A 39 -11.34 13.11 -3.18
N LYS A 40 -10.28 13.30 -3.94
CA LYS A 40 -8.95 12.67 -3.76
C LYS A 40 -8.99 11.13 -3.81
N ARG A 41 -9.89 10.57 -4.63
CA ARG A 41 -10.04 9.13 -4.86
C ARG A 41 -9.57 8.77 -6.26
N VAL A 42 -9.18 7.49 -6.42
CA VAL A 42 -8.73 6.96 -7.71
C VAL A 42 -9.55 5.72 -8.09
N PRO A 43 -9.80 5.50 -9.39
CA PRO A 43 -10.52 4.31 -9.88
C PRO A 43 -9.61 3.08 -10.07
N ILE A 44 -8.42 3.10 -9.46
CA ILE A 44 -7.41 2.03 -9.59
C ILE A 44 -7.12 1.46 -8.22
N GLY A 45 -7.33 0.14 -8.08
CA GLY A 45 -6.97 -0.63 -6.91
C GLY A 45 -5.63 -1.33 -7.09
N VAL A 46 -4.89 -1.53 -6.00
CA VAL A 46 -3.65 -2.29 -5.99
C VAL A 46 -3.81 -3.61 -5.25
N SER A 47 -3.08 -4.63 -5.68
CA SER A 47 -2.90 -5.87 -4.93
C SER A 47 -1.44 -6.32 -4.93
N PHE A 48 -1.14 -7.18 -3.97
CA PHE A 48 0.16 -7.81 -3.80
C PHE A 48 -0.05 -9.33 -3.87
N PRO A 49 0.05 -9.96 -5.07
CA PRO A 49 -0.29 -11.37 -5.26
C PRO A 49 0.53 -12.33 -4.40
N GLU A 50 1.75 -11.96 -4.08
CA GLU A 50 2.68 -12.75 -3.27
C GLU A 50 2.67 -12.35 -1.79
N TYR A 51 1.58 -11.67 -1.33
CA TYR A 51 1.44 -11.31 0.07
C TYR A 51 1.30 -12.55 0.95
N ILE A 52 2.26 -12.75 1.85
CA ILE A 52 2.28 -13.89 2.79
C ILE A 52 2.16 -13.35 4.21
N ILE A 53 1.24 -13.94 4.97
CA ILE A 53 1.11 -13.69 6.42
C ILE A 53 2.00 -14.70 7.12
N GLY A 54 3.07 -14.22 7.77
CA GLY A 54 3.96 -15.05 8.58
C GLY A 54 3.70 -14.88 10.07
N GLU A 55 4.13 -15.82 10.88
CA GLU A 55 4.00 -15.78 12.34
C GLU A 55 4.75 -14.60 12.97
N LYS A 56 5.94 -14.31 12.49
CA LYS A 56 6.80 -13.23 13.01
C LYS A 56 6.70 -11.96 12.17
N TYR A 57 6.66 -12.11 10.85
CA TYR A 57 6.55 -11.00 9.90
C TYR A 57 5.87 -11.46 8.62
N SER A 58 5.17 -10.54 7.99
CA SER A 58 4.55 -10.74 6.69
C SER A 58 5.38 -10.06 5.60
N VAL A 59 5.26 -10.53 4.37
CA VAL A 59 5.97 -9.98 3.21
C VAL A 59 4.99 -9.62 2.10
N LEU A 60 5.33 -8.60 1.30
CA LEU A 60 4.55 -8.21 0.12
C LEU A 60 4.86 -9.09 -1.10
N GLY A 61 6.02 -9.77 -1.09
CA GLY A 61 6.53 -10.43 -2.29
C GLY A 61 7.15 -9.48 -3.29
N GLY A 62 7.32 -9.93 -4.53
CA GLY A 62 7.95 -9.17 -5.62
C GLY A 62 6.97 -8.68 -6.68
N LYS A 63 5.64 -8.75 -6.46
CA LYS A 63 4.64 -8.41 -7.46
C LYS A 63 3.62 -7.39 -6.99
N LEU A 64 3.28 -6.48 -7.89
CA LEU A 64 2.22 -5.49 -7.75
C LEU A 64 1.24 -5.64 -8.91
N ARG A 65 -0.04 -5.76 -8.65
CA ARG A 65 -1.09 -5.65 -9.67
C ARG A 65 -1.86 -4.37 -9.51
N LEU A 66 -2.15 -3.73 -10.62
CA LEU A 66 -3.02 -2.56 -10.71
C LEU A 66 -4.30 -2.98 -11.42
N PHE A 67 -5.44 -2.70 -10.80
CA PHE A 67 -6.76 -3.10 -11.29
C PHE A 67 -7.62 -1.89 -11.62
N ALA A 68 -8.36 -1.95 -12.73
CA ALA A 68 -9.39 -0.96 -13.04
C ALA A 68 -10.64 -1.62 -13.62
N GLN A 69 -11.73 -0.86 -13.68
CA GLN A 69 -12.97 -1.31 -14.30
C GLN A 69 -12.88 -1.26 -15.82
N GLU A 70 -12.12 -0.30 -16.35
CA GLU A 70 -11.94 -0.06 -17.78
C GLU A 70 -10.46 -0.13 -18.17
N GLU A 71 -10.18 -0.67 -19.35
CA GLU A 71 -8.84 -0.76 -19.90
C GLU A 71 -8.22 0.63 -20.11
N THR A 72 -9.02 1.58 -20.59
CA THR A 72 -8.63 2.97 -20.82
C THR A 72 -8.11 3.67 -19.56
N THR A 73 -8.60 3.27 -18.38
CA THR A 73 -8.13 3.81 -17.10
C THR A 73 -6.68 3.40 -16.81
N LEU A 74 -6.33 2.13 -17.05
CA LEU A 74 -4.95 1.66 -16.91
C LEU A 74 -4.03 2.21 -18.00
N ALA A 75 -4.54 2.33 -19.24
CA ALA A 75 -3.81 2.94 -20.35
C ALA A 75 -3.47 4.42 -20.06
N ARG A 76 -4.40 5.18 -19.47
CA ARG A 76 -4.18 6.57 -19.06
C ARG A 76 -3.16 6.70 -17.93
N LEU A 77 -3.11 5.75 -16.99
CA LEU A 77 -2.08 5.74 -15.95
C LEU A 77 -0.69 5.58 -16.55
N ASP A 78 -0.57 4.73 -17.59
CA ASP A 78 0.70 4.43 -18.27
C ASP A 78 1.82 4.07 -17.28
N ALA A 79 1.62 3.00 -16.52
CA ALA A 79 2.58 2.56 -15.51
C ALA A 79 4.02 2.39 -16.04
N PRO A 80 4.26 1.88 -17.28
CA PRO A 80 5.60 1.83 -17.87
C PRO A 80 6.29 3.19 -17.97
N LYS A 81 5.56 4.26 -18.29
CA LYS A 81 6.10 5.62 -18.34
C LYS A 81 6.58 6.09 -16.97
N TRP A 82 5.79 5.86 -15.93
CA TRP A 82 6.18 6.18 -14.55
C TRP A 82 7.40 5.40 -14.10
N LEU A 83 7.55 4.17 -14.55
CA LEU A 83 8.64 3.26 -14.20
C LEU A 83 9.82 3.30 -15.19
N SER A 84 9.83 4.21 -16.16
CA SER A 84 10.86 4.27 -17.21
C SER A 84 12.30 4.34 -16.69
N ARG A 85 12.52 5.04 -15.54
CA ARG A 85 13.83 5.12 -14.88
C ARG A 85 14.19 3.86 -14.06
N LEU A 86 13.28 2.93 -13.96
CA LEU A 86 13.42 1.67 -13.22
C LEU A 86 13.27 0.44 -14.14
N SER A 87 13.32 0.63 -15.46
CA SER A 87 13.11 -0.42 -16.48
C SER A 87 13.99 -1.66 -16.28
N ASP A 88 15.22 -1.48 -15.79
CA ASP A 88 16.16 -2.58 -15.53
C ASP A 88 15.82 -3.39 -14.25
N TYR A 89 14.91 -2.88 -13.43
CA TYR A 89 14.56 -3.45 -12.13
C TYR A 89 13.14 -3.95 -12.05
N VAL A 90 12.32 -3.67 -13.09
CA VAL A 90 10.91 -4.08 -13.11
C VAL A 90 10.52 -4.60 -14.48
N HIS A 91 9.61 -5.56 -14.48
CA HIS A 91 8.91 -6.01 -15.69
C HIS A 91 7.43 -5.64 -15.57
N CYS A 92 6.92 -4.90 -16.56
CA CYS A 92 5.50 -4.55 -16.64
C CYS A 92 4.84 -5.39 -17.75
N THR A 93 3.75 -6.08 -17.41
CA THR A 93 2.94 -6.74 -18.45
C THR A 93 2.11 -5.72 -19.21
N GLY A 94 1.60 -6.11 -20.37
CA GLY A 94 0.48 -5.41 -20.99
C GLY A 94 -0.78 -5.48 -20.12
N ILE A 95 -1.77 -4.64 -20.44
CA ILE A 95 -3.10 -4.68 -19.81
C ILE A 95 -3.80 -5.97 -20.26
N ARG A 96 -4.44 -6.67 -19.33
CA ARG A 96 -5.13 -7.94 -19.55
C ARG A 96 -6.49 -7.92 -18.86
N SER A 97 -7.41 -8.72 -19.39
CA SER A 97 -8.67 -9.02 -18.69
C SER A 97 -8.41 -9.86 -17.44
N VAL A 98 -9.13 -9.57 -16.36
CA VAL A 98 -9.14 -10.40 -15.16
C VAL A 98 -9.68 -11.78 -15.52
N PRO A 99 -9.06 -12.89 -15.09
CA PRO A 99 -9.55 -14.23 -15.38
C PRO A 99 -10.97 -14.46 -14.81
N GLU A 100 -11.76 -15.29 -15.48
CA GLU A 100 -13.08 -15.67 -14.99
C GLU A 100 -13.01 -16.47 -13.69
N LYS A 101 -12.01 -17.35 -13.57
CA LYS A 101 -11.78 -18.14 -12.37
C LYS A 101 -10.98 -17.34 -11.36
N LEU A 102 -11.65 -16.95 -10.27
CA LEU A 102 -11.05 -16.22 -9.15
C LEU A 102 -10.93 -17.12 -7.91
N ASN A 103 -9.93 -16.85 -7.10
CA ASN A 103 -9.75 -17.45 -5.78
C ASN A 103 -10.52 -16.69 -4.67
N GLY A 104 -11.17 -15.57 -5.04
CA GLY A 104 -11.89 -14.67 -4.16
C GLY A 104 -11.51 -13.22 -4.39
N TYR A 105 -11.64 -12.42 -3.36
CA TYR A 105 -11.31 -10.99 -3.38
C TYR A 105 -10.50 -10.63 -2.15
N ALA A 106 -9.78 -9.53 -2.23
CA ALA A 106 -9.08 -8.97 -1.09
C ALA A 106 -9.28 -7.46 -0.97
N ILE A 107 -9.24 -6.98 0.26
CA ILE A 107 -9.10 -5.58 0.60
C ILE A 107 -7.65 -5.36 1.03
N PHE A 108 -6.95 -4.45 0.36
CA PHE A 108 -5.66 -3.96 0.79
C PHE A 108 -5.84 -2.59 1.41
N GLN A 109 -5.65 -2.50 2.72
CA GLN A 109 -5.86 -1.26 3.46
C GLN A 109 -4.58 -0.74 4.11
N ARG A 110 -4.50 0.60 4.22
CA ARG A 110 -3.45 1.22 5.02
C ARG A 110 -3.71 0.96 6.49
N GLU A 111 -2.75 0.36 7.17
CA GLU A 111 -2.75 0.25 8.62
C GLU A 111 -1.95 1.40 9.24
N GLN A 112 -2.45 1.97 10.32
CA GLN A 112 -1.74 2.99 11.09
C GLN A 112 -1.48 2.46 12.50
N PRO A 113 -0.36 1.76 12.69
CA PRO A 113 -0.06 1.19 13.99
C PRO A 113 0.14 2.30 15.03
N LYS A 114 -0.42 2.11 16.22
CA LYS A 114 -0.22 3.01 17.36
C LYS A 114 1.10 2.64 18.05
N ILE A 115 2.23 2.99 17.45
CA ILE A 115 3.57 2.53 17.89
C ILE A 115 4.26 3.53 18.82
N SER A 116 3.99 4.83 18.70
CA SER A 116 4.74 5.84 19.44
C SER A 116 4.09 6.13 20.79
N LYS A 117 4.75 5.68 21.85
CA LYS A 117 4.42 5.98 23.26
C LYS A 117 4.36 7.50 23.46
N GLU A 118 5.31 8.22 22.90
CA GLU A 118 5.43 9.68 23.02
C GLU A 118 4.23 10.38 22.36
N ARG A 119 3.77 9.89 21.20
CA ARG A 119 2.61 10.45 20.52
C ARG A 119 1.32 10.17 21.29
N LEU A 120 1.19 8.97 21.87
CA LEU A 120 0.06 8.60 22.73
C LEU A 120 0.06 9.42 24.00
N ALA A 121 1.22 9.56 24.65
CA ALA A 121 1.37 10.38 25.87
C ALA A 121 1.00 11.84 25.63
N ARG A 122 1.51 12.48 24.55
CA ARG A 122 1.13 13.86 24.20
C ARG A 122 -0.37 14.04 24.00
N ARG A 123 -1.01 13.12 23.28
CA ARG A 123 -2.46 13.18 23.06
C ARG A 123 -3.24 12.99 24.36
N TYR A 124 -2.77 12.08 25.22
CA TYR A 124 -3.40 11.83 26.50
C TYR A 124 -3.24 13.03 27.44
N ALA A 125 -2.04 13.57 27.58
CA ALA A 125 -1.76 14.77 28.35
C ALA A 125 -2.65 15.94 27.93
N SER A 126 -2.73 16.21 26.62
CA SER A 126 -3.58 17.29 26.08
C SER A 126 -5.08 17.09 26.34
N ARG A 127 -5.58 15.85 26.32
CA ARG A 127 -7.02 15.58 26.56
C ARG A 127 -7.42 15.63 28.03
N HIS A 128 -6.50 15.28 28.91
CA HIS A 128 -6.80 15.13 30.35
C HIS A 128 -6.19 16.23 31.22
N GLY A 129 -5.49 17.21 30.61
CA GLY A 129 -4.89 18.33 31.34
C GLY A 129 -3.80 17.90 32.33
N ILE A 130 -3.12 16.78 32.07
CA ILE A 130 -2.01 16.29 32.87
C ILE A 130 -0.68 16.59 32.21
N ASP A 131 0.40 16.56 32.98
CA ASP A 131 1.73 16.75 32.45
C ASP A 131 2.16 15.59 31.55
N TYR A 132 3.12 15.88 30.63
CA TYR A 132 3.60 14.92 29.65
C TYR A 132 4.30 13.71 30.28
N ASP A 133 5.08 13.90 31.33
CA ASP A 133 5.87 12.84 31.93
C ASP A 133 4.98 11.83 32.65
N SER A 134 3.96 12.30 33.37
CA SER A 134 2.90 11.46 33.96
C SER A 134 2.13 10.69 32.89
N ALA A 135 1.83 11.32 31.74
CA ALA A 135 1.20 10.65 30.62
C ALA A 135 2.13 9.60 29.98
N LEU A 136 3.43 9.88 29.90
CA LEU A 136 4.42 8.96 29.32
C LEU A 136 4.61 7.71 30.20
N LEU A 137 4.64 7.86 31.52
CA LEU A 137 4.71 6.77 32.47
C LEU A 137 3.59 5.74 32.26
N ARG A 138 2.37 6.21 31.98
CA ARG A 138 1.21 5.35 31.68
C ARG A 138 1.44 4.42 30.47
N TYR A 139 2.28 4.83 29.53
CA TYR A 139 2.62 4.06 28.34
C TYR A 139 4.00 3.38 28.40
N SER A 140 4.70 3.48 29.57
CA SER A 140 6.04 2.91 29.75
C SER A 140 6.07 1.39 29.54
N GLU A 141 5.06 0.68 30.04
CA GLU A 141 4.91 -0.77 29.94
C GLU A 141 4.32 -1.26 28.61
N MET A 142 3.95 -0.32 27.71
CA MET A 142 3.49 -0.71 26.38
C MET A 142 4.60 -1.45 25.67
N ALA A 143 4.50 -2.77 25.61
CA ALA A 143 5.40 -3.61 24.84
C ALA A 143 5.45 -3.07 23.40
N HIS A 144 6.66 -3.01 22.81
CA HIS A 144 6.80 -2.82 21.38
C HIS A 144 6.10 -3.99 20.68
N LYS A 145 4.80 -3.83 20.40
CA LYS A 145 4.05 -4.83 19.65
C LYS A 145 4.69 -4.88 18.27
N LEU A 146 5.41 -5.96 18.01
CA LEU A 146 5.87 -6.26 16.65
C LEU A 146 4.63 -6.25 15.76
N ILE A 147 4.64 -5.39 14.75
CA ILE A 147 3.56 -5.32 13.79
C ILE A 147 3.92 -6.32 12.70
N PRO A 148 3.18 -7.42 12.59
CA PRO A 148 3.47 -8.45 11.59
C PRO A 148 3.16 -7.97 10.16
N THR A 149 2.49 -6.83 10.01
CA THR A 149 2.08 -6.27 8.73
C THR A 149 3.30 -5.72 7.96
N PRO A 150 3.47 -6.05 6.68
CA PRO A 150 4.54 -5.51 5.86
C PRO A 150 4.31 -4.03 5.55
N PHE A 151 5.39 -3.32 5.21
CA PHE A 151 5.34 -1.91 4.87
C PHE A 151 6.22 -1.55 3.68
N ILE A 152 5.87 -0.45 3.03
CA ILE A 152 6.70 0.23 2.05
C ILE A 152 7.16 1.56 2.66
N ARG A 153 8.45 1.86 2.61
CA ARG A 153 8.98 3.15 3.05
C ARG A 153 8.84 4.16 1.93
N LEU A 154 8.14 5.25 2.20
CA LEU A 154 7.87 6.31 1.23
C LEU A 154 8.34 7.66 1.76
N LYS A 155 8.68 8.56 0.84
CA LYS A 155 8.99 9.95 1.14
C LYS A 155 7.79 10.82 0.82
N SER A 156 7.36 11.62 1.79
CA SER A 156 6.31 12.62 1.58
C SER A 156 6.87 13.79 0.77
N LEU A 157 6.26 14.11 -0.36
CA LEU A 157 6.68 15.23 -1.20
C LEU A 157 6.32 16.60 -0.60
N SER A 158 5.28 16.65 0.24
CA SER A 158 4.83 17.90 0.86
C SER A 158 5.60 18.29 2.13
N SER A 159 6.13 17.31 2.87
CA SER A 159 6.77 17.54 4.17
C SER A 159 8.21 17.04 4.24
N ASP A 160 8.74 16.49 3.15
CA ASP A 160 10.07 15.85 3.02
C ASP A 160 10.34 14.72 4.04
N ASN A 161 9.35 14.33 4.82
CA ASN A 161 9.46 13.31 5.84
C ASN A 161 9.32 11.90 5.24
N THR A 162 10.11 10.97 5.74
CA THR A 162 9.97 9.54 5.43
C THR A 162 8.95 8.90 6.38
N PHE A 163 8.06 8.06 5.83
CA PHE A 163 7.09 7.30 6.61
C PHE A 163 6.95 5.88 6.08
N CYS A 164 6.41 4.97 6.91
CA CYS A 164 6.08 3.62 6.52
C CYS A 164 4.60 3.54 6.16
N LEU A 165 4.31 3.09 4.95
CA LEU A 165 2.98 2.72 4.50
C LEU A 165 2.77 1.23 4.84
N TRP A 166 2.15 0.98 5.99
CA TRP A 166 1.81 -0.38 6.42
C TRP A 166 0.58 -0.86 5.64
N ILE A 167 0.66 -2.07 5.10
CA ILE A 167 -0.36 -2.61 4.19
C ILE A 167 -0.90 -3.91 4.79
N ARG A 168 -2.18 -3.90 5.16
CA ARG A 168 -2.90 -5.06 5.66
C ARG A 168 -3.77 -5.65 4.56
N LYS A 169 -3.71 -6.98 4.40
CA LYS A 169 -4.59 -7.73 3.52
C LYS A 169 -5.73 -8.34 4.34
N ILE A 170 -6.95 -8.27 3.80
CA ILE A 170 -8.14 -8.90 4.34
C ILE A 170 -8.79 -9.68 3.19
N ALA A 171 -8.88 -10.98 3.32
CA ALA A 171 -9.60 -11.82 2.35
C ALA A 171 -11.10 -11.66 2.53
N VAL A 172 -11.82 -11.57 1.42
CA VAL A 172 -13.29 -11.49 1.38
C VAL A 172 -13.82 -12.33 0.22
N THR A 173 -15.08 -12.76 0.34
CA THR A 173 -15.70 -13.66 -0.65
C THR A 173 -16.41 -12.90 -1.77
N GLU A 174 -16.86 -11.68 -1.51
CA GLU A 174 -17.67 -10.91 -2.45
C GLU A 174 -17.00 -9.61 -2.89
N PRO A 175 -17.24 -9.18 -4.14
CA PRO A 175 -16.78 -7.89 -4.60
C PRO A 175 -17.53 -6.75 -3.92
N SER A 176 -16.85 -5.65 -3.72
CA SER A 176 -17.39 -4.42 -3.15
C SER A 176 -17.06 -3.23 -4.06
N SER A 177 -17.17 -2.00 -3.55
CA SER A 177 -16.94 -0.76 -4.29
C SER A 177 -15.55 -0.71 -4.98
N ASN A 178 -15.39 0.20 -5.95
CA ASN A 178 -14.20 0.32 -6.80
C ASN A 178 -13.51 1.68 -6.63
N THR A 179 -13.50 2.21 -5.41
CA THR A 179 -12.94 3.54 -5.12
C THR A 179 -11.83 3.41 -4.11
N PHE A 180 -10.65 3.92 -4.45
CA PHE A 180 -9.43 3.76 -3.67
C PHE A 180 -8.80 5.11 -3.34
N SER A 181 -7.90 5.12 -2.37
CA SER A 181 -7.06 6.27 -2.06
C SER A 181 -5.97 6.48 -3.12
N SER A 182 -5.22 7.57 -3.04
CA SER A 182 -4.05 7.83 -3.89
C SER A 182 -2.94 6.77 -3.82
N TYR A 183 -3.03 5.84 -2.88
CA TYR A 183 -2.16 4.67 -2.80
C TYR A 183 -2.75 3.42 -3.49
N GLY A 184 -3.93 3.54 -4.10
CA GLY A 184 -4.66 2.38 -4.61
C GLY A 184 -5.21 1.46 -3.51
N LEU A 185 -5.16 1.89 -2.25
CA LEU A 185 -5.63 1.15 -1.07
C LEU A 185 -7.01 1.63 -0.64
N SER A 186 -7.79 0.73 -0.03
CA SER A 186 -9.12 1.06 0.51
C SER A 186 -9.37 0.30 1.81
N ALA A 187 -10.32 0.77 2.62
CA ALA A 187 -10.84 0.03 3.76
C ALA A 187 -12.06 -0.83 3.39
N THR A 188 -12.67 -0.58 2.23
CA THR A 188 -13.94 -1.21 1.80
C THR A 188 -13.91 -1.76 0.39
N SER A 189 -13.17 -1.13 -0.53
CA SER A 189 -13.10 -1.56 -1.93
C SER A 189 -12.20 -2.78 -2.09
N THR A 190 -12.63 -3.69 -2.96
CA THR A 190 -11.99 -4.98 -3.18
C THR A 190 -11.27 -5.05 -4.52
N VAL A 191 -10.27 -5.89 -4.58
CA VAL A 191 -9.61 -6.32 -5.83
C VAL A 191 -9.69 -7.83 -5.98
N PRO A 192 -9.76 -8.37 -7.22
CA PRO A 192 -9.79 -9.82 -7.46
C PRO A 192 -8.49 -10.51 -7.03
N GLU A 193 -8.59 -11.76 -6.59
CA GLU A 193 -7.46 -12.65 -6.33
C GLU A 193 -7.47 -13.87 -7.28
N PHE A 194 -6.34 -14.14 -7.92
CA PHE A 194 -6.14 -15.27 -8.84
C PHE A 194 -4.65 -15.56 -9.01
#